data_3014c2cf13ad9ebb8c672847f33dd08a
#
_entry.id   3014c2cf13ad9ebb8c672847f33dd08a
#
_cell.length_a   1.000
_cell.length_b   1.000
_cell.length_c   1.000
_cell.angle_alpha   90.00
_cell.angle_beta   90.00
_cell.angle_gamma   90.00
#
_symmetry.space_group_name_H-M   'P 1'
#
loop_
_entity.id
_entity.type
_entity.pdbx_description
1 polymer ?
#
loop_
_entity_poly.entity_id
_entity_poly.type
_entity_poly.pdbx_seq_one_letter_code
_entity_poly.pdbx_strand_id
1 'polypeptide(L)'
;MERLEASPRKESTEETEKVEINIRRLLKIKRFLFGILTQTLTMISLNFLAPSAAIHFKSYGFSPVFIGFAFAVPAICYALTAPLLYLFTDRLPKRAVMLIGIVLCAIGMFFVGTSKSLGLENNPEMILTGLIILGASWGAMGIPVMPEMQEAVEMSDGPQYDGEELDNFISGLFVLSTGAGESIGPILSSVLYDQFGFREAADIFAFIIIVYGLIYFFFCGNYRMFMMHENARHLTSPASQKHVAFEEELDAENNDAP
;
A
#
# COMPACT_ATOMS: atom_id res chain seq x y z
N MET A 1 -13.09 -15.89 -67.53
CA MET A 1 -13.58 -16.24 -66.18
C MET A 1 -12.39 -16.81 -65.46
N GLU A 2 -11.60 -15.98 -64.84
CA GLU A 2 -10.41 -16.35 -64.10
C GLU A 2 -10.69 -16.10 -62.60
N ARG A 3 -10.72 -17.18 -61.86
CA ARG A 3 -10.94 -17.12 -60.41
C ARG A 3 -9.61 -16.68 -59.75
N LEU A 4 -9.62 -15.50 -59.21
CA LEU A 4 -8.56 -15.06 -58.27
C LEU A 4 -8.75 -15.85 -56.97
N GLU A 5 -7.85 -16.83 -56.74
CA GLU A 5 -7.68 -17.49 -55.46
C GLU A 5 -7.08 -16.51 -54.44
N ALA A 6 -7.87 -16.16 -53.46
CA ALA A 6 -7.42 -15.41 -52.29
C ALA A 6 -6.46 -16.26 -51.48
N SER A 7 -5.20 -15.87 -51.44
CA SER A 7 -4.20 -16.44 -50.53
C SER A 7 -4.64 -16.27 -49.08
N PRO A 8 -4.63 -17.32 -48.21
CA PRO A 8 -4.96 -17.20 -46.81
C PRO A 8 -3.85 -16.37 -46.13
N ARG A 9 -4.25 -15.21 -45.62
CA ARG A 9 -3.43 -14.39 -44.71
C ARG A 9 -3.08 -15.27 -43.52
N LYS A 10 -1.82 -15.67 -43.38
CA LYS A 10 -1.30 -16.28 -42.19
C LYS A 10 -1.38 -15.22 -41.07
N GLU A 11 -2.42 -15.31 -40.25
CA GLU A 11 -2.37 -14.74 -38.91
C GLU A 11 -1.27 -15.48 -38.14
N SER A 12 -0.12 -14.83 -38.04
CA SER A 12 0.90 -15.23 -37.08
C SER A 12 0.36 -14.89 -35.70
N THR A 13 -0.40 -15.80 -35.13
CA THR A 13 -0.65 -15.83 -33.69
C THR A 13 0.71 -16.10 -33.05
N GLU A 14 1.43 -15.07 -32.67
CA GLU A 14 2.49 -15.19 -31.69
C GLU A 14 1.79 -15.63 -30.39
N GLU A 15 1.71 -16.94 -30.19
CA GLU A 15 1.47 -17.52 -28.88
C GLU A 15 2.64 -17.07 -27.99
N THR A 16 2.46 -15.93 -27.33
CA THR A 16 3.35 -15.51 -26.25
C THR A 16 3.27 -16.64 -25.21
N GLU A 17 4.34 -17.40 -25.09
CA GLU A 17 4.47 -18.50 -24.14
C GLU A 17 4.17 -17.92 -22.74
N LYS A 18 2.97 -18.19 -22.22
CA LYS A 18 2.50 -17.66 -20.94
C LYS A 18 3.39 -18.24 -19.86
N VAL A 19 4.21 -17.38 -19.26
CA VAL A 19 5.08 -17.76 -18.15
C VAL A 19 4.22 -17.92 -16.90
N GLU A 20 4.14 -19.15 -16.36
CA GLU A 20 3.42 -19.40 -15.10
C GLU A 20 3.98 -18.53 -13.96
N ILE A 21 3.07 -17.90 -13.20
CA ILE A 21 3.44 -17.03 -12.08
C ILE A 21 4.01 -17.89 -10.95
N ASN A 22 5.30 -17.71 -10.66
CA ASN A 22 5.96 -18.42 -9.57
C ASN A 22 6.06 -17.54 -8.32
N ILE A 23 5.22 -17.81 -7.30
CA ILE A 23 5.19 -17.08 -6.03
C ILE A 23 6.57 -16.97 -5.37
N ARG A 24 7.41 -18.01 -5.45
CA ARG A 24 8.75 -17.99 -4.84
C ARG A 24 9.68 -16.99 -5.52
N ARG A 25 9.47 -16.73 -6.80
CA ARG A 25 10.22 -15.73 -7.55
C ARG A 25 9.78 -14.33 -7.16
N LEU A 26 8.47 -14.07 -7.08
CA LEU A 26 7.91 -12.79 -6.70
C LEU A 26 8.28 -12.40 -5.26
N LEU A 27 8.27 -13.34 -4.32
CA LEU A 27 8.69 -13.09 -2.93
C LEU A 27 10.19 -12.77 -2.77
N LYS A 28 11.03 -13.06 -3.76
CA LYS A 28 12.44 -12.64 -3.78
C LYS A 28 12.59 -11.17 -4.16
N ILE A 29 11.60 -10.58 -4.81
CA ILE A 29 11.57 -9.16 -5.12
C ILE A 29 11.31 -8.41 -3.81
N LYS A 30 12.33 -7.73 -3.29
CA LYS A 30 12.26 -7.06 -1.98
C LYS A 30 11.08 -6.08 -1.90
N ARG A 31 10.88 -5.25 -2.94
CA ARG A 31 9.78 -4.28 -2.99
C ARG A 31 8.42 -4.95 -2.87
N PHE A 32 8.23 -6.08 -3.56
CA PHE A 32 7.02 -6.87 -3.53
C PHE A 32 6.75 -7.46 -2.13
N LEU A 33 7.78 -8.08 -1.54
CA LEU A 33 7.69 -8.62 -0.18
C LEU A 33 7.34 -7.55 0.86
N PHE A 34 7.99 -6.38 0.78
CA PHE A 34 7.69 -5.27 1.68
C PHE A 34 6.29 -4.67 1.45
N GLY A 35 5.73 -4.76 0.25
CA GLY A 35 4.33 -4.44 -0.01
C GLY A 35 3.38 -5.32 0.81
N ILE A 36 3.55 -6.65 0.75
CA ILE A 36 2.80 -7.63 1.53
C ILE A 36 2.92 -7.35 3.04
N LEU A 37 4.15 -7.14 3.54
CA LEU A 37 4.41 -6.88 4.94
C LEU A 37 3.79 -5.54 5.41
N THR A 38 3.84 -4.50 4.58
CA THR A 38 3.23 -3.20 4.89
C THR A 38 1.71 -3.33 4.97
N GLN A 39 1.08 -4.06 4.04
CA GLN A 39 -0.37 -4.31 4.08
C GLN A 39 -0.75 -5.08 5.35
N THR A 40 -0.02 -6.14 5.66
CA THR A 40 -0.25 -6.90 6.90
C THR A 40 -0.12 -6.02 8.13
N LEU A 41 0.94 -5.19 8.21
CA LEU A 41 1.14 -4.27 9.34
C LEU A 41 0.03 -3.22 9.44
N THR A 42 -0.46 -2.70 8.31
CA THR A 42 -1.58 -1.76 8.26
C THR A 42 -2.82 -2.38 8.90
N MET A 43 -3.14 -3.62 8.54
CA MET A 43 -4.29 -4.34 9.08
C MET A 43 -4.09 -4.75 10.54
N ILE A 44 -2.88 -5.12 10.94
CA ILE A 44 -2.55 -5.34 12.36
C ILE A 44 -2.83 -4.06 13.14
N SER A 45 -2.34 -2.90 12.69
CA SER A 45 -2.48 -1.63 13.42
C SER A 45 -3.94 -1.18 13.53
N LEU A 46 -4.75 -1.41 12.49
CA LEU A 46 -6.17 -1.11 12.49
C LEU A 46 -6.93 -1.98 13.51
N ASN A 47 -6.65 -3.28 13.49
CA ASN A 47 -7.36 -4.23 14.33
C ASN A 47 -6.78 -4.35 15.74
N PHE A 48 -5.60 -3.82 15.99
CA PHE A 48 -4.97 -3.75 17.31
C PHE A 48 -5.80 -2.96 18.32
N LEU A 49 -6.44 -1.87 17.88
CA LEU A 49 -7.19 -0.99 18.76
C LEU A 49 -8.53 -1.57 19.21
N ALA A 50 -9.18 -2.37 18.37
CA ALA A 50 -10.56 -2.79 18.61
C ALA A 50 -10.81 -3.47 19.97
N PRO A 51 -10.03 -4.49 20.40
CA PRO A 51 -10.29 -5.17 21.67
C PRO A 51 -9.84 -4.35 22.89
N SER A 52 -8.70 -3.69 22.85
CA SER A 52 -8.08 -3.07 24.02
C SER A 52 -8.52 -1.63 24.27
N ALA A 53 -8.70 -0.82 23.21
CA ALA A 53 -9.09 0.58 23.35
C ALA A 53 -10.51 0.75 23.91
N ALA A 54 -11.46 -0.12 23.53
CA ALA A 54 -12.81 -0.07 24.05
C ALA A 54 -12.87 -0.27 25.58
N ILE A 55 -12.07 -1.22 26.10
CA ILE A 55 -11.95 -1.47 27.53
C ILE A 55 -11.31 -0.26 28.23
N HIS A 56 -10.27 0.29 27.62
CA HIS A 56 -9.56 1.45 28.17
C HIS A 56 -10.45 2.70 28.21
N PHE A 57 -11.22 2.98 27.15
CA PHE A 57 -12.17 4.11 27.13
C PHE A 57 -13.30 3.96 28.15
N LYS A 58 -13.75 2.72 28.37
CA LYS A 58 -14.75 2.44 29.42
C LYS A 58 -14.20 2.74 30.81
N SER A 59 -12.91 2.53 31.07
CA SER A 59 -12.28 2.84 32.36
C SER A 59 -12.24 4.34 32.67
N TYR A 60 -12.34 5.22 31.67
CA TYR A 60 -12.54 6.68 31.84
C TYR A 60 -13.98 7.08 32.08
N GLY A 61 -14.92 6.14 32.11
CA GLY A 61 -16.35 6.44 32.25
C GLY A 61 -17.02 6.95 31.00
N PHE A 62 -16.40 6.79 29.83
CA PHE A 62 -17.03 7.17 28.57
C PHE A 62 -18.25 6.31 28.28
N SER A 63 -19.30 6.95 27.75
CA SER A 63 -20.51 6.26 27.33
C SER A 63 -20.22 5.38 26.11
N PRO A 64 -20.96 4.26 25.92
CA PRO A 64 -20.82 3.41 24.72
C PRO A 64 -20.98 4.17 23.41
N VAL A 65 -21.81 5.23 23.40
CA VAL A 65 -22.01 6.10 22.22
C VAL A 65 -20.73 6.89 21.92
N PHE A 66 -20.07 7.45 22.94
CA PHE A 66 -18.80 8.17 22.75
C PHE A 66 -17.70 7.24 22.27
N ILE A 67 -17.63 6.02 22.78
CA ILE A 67 -16.68 5.00 22.32
C ILE A 67 -16.92 4.68 20.84
N GLY A 68 -18.17 4.54 20.42
CA GLY A 68 -18.52 4.36 19.01
C GLY A 68 -18.05 5.50 18.12
N PHE A 69 -18.23 6.75 18.57
CA PHE A 69 -17.71 7.93 17.88
C PHE A 69 -16.17 7.93 17.78
N ALA A 70 -15.48 7.56 18.87
CA ALA A 70 -14.02 7.49 18.88
C ALA A 70 -13.51 6.50 17.81
N PHE A 71 -14.17 5.35 17.61
CA PHE A 71 -13.82 4.41 16.56
C PHE A 71 -14.23 4.87 15.16
N ALA A 72 -15.22 5.75 15.02
CA ALA A 72 -15.59 6.34 13.74
C ALA A 72 -14.56 7.37 13.25
N VAL A 73 -13.85 8.07 14.16
CA VAL A 73 -12.88 9.11 13.82
C VAL A 73 -11.80 8.63 12.85
N PRO A 74 -11.05 7.55 13.12
CA PRO A 74 -10.02 7.09 12.18
C PRO A 74 -10.60 6.62 10.85
N ALA A 75 -11.80 6.04 10.83
CA ALA A 75 -12.47 5.64 9.60
C ALA A 75 -12.83 6.86 8.72
N ILE A 76 -13.34 7.94 9.33
CA ILE A 76 -13.62 9.19 8.64
C ILE A 76 -12.33 9.81 8.11
N CYS A 77 -11.26 9.86 8.92
CA CYS A 77 -9.98 10.39 8.50
C CYS A 77 -9.38 9.58 7.34
N TYR A 78 -9.47 8.25 7.39
CA TYR A 78 -9.10 7.37 6.28
C TYR A 78 -9.88 7.71 5.00
N ALA A 79 -11.22 7.82 5.10
CA ALA A 79 -12.08 8.12 3.97
C ALA A 79 -11.79 9.50 3.33
N LEU A 80 -11.42 10.48 4.14
CA LEU A 80 -11.02 11.82 3.66
C LEU A 80 -9.61 11.82 3.06
N THR A 81 -8.70 11.04 3.63
CA THR A 81 -7.31 10.95 3.17
C THR A 81 -7.17 10.17 1.87
N ALA A 82 -8.02 9.16 1.64
CA ALA A 82 -7.95 8.30 0.47
C ALA A 82 -8.02 9.08 -0.87
N PRO A 83 -9.01 9.94 -1.13
CA PRO A 83 -9.06 10.71 -2.37
C PRO A 83 -7.90 11.72 -2.50
N LEU A 84 -7.45 12.31 -1.38
CA LEU A 84 -6.30 13.20 -1.37
C LEU A 84 -5.03 12.47 -1.80
N LEU A 85 -4.79 11.29 -1.24
CA LEU A 85 -3.64 10.47 -1.61
C LEU A 85 -3.71 10.03 -3.07
N TYR A 86 -4.89 9.69 -3.58
CA TYR A 86 -5.06 9.34 -4.98
C TYR A 86 -4.63 10.50 -5.91
N LEU A 87 -5.04 11.73 -5.59
CA LEU A 87 -4.64 12.92 -6.36
C LEU A 87 -3.13 13.21 -6.27
N PHE A 88 -2.48 12.86 -5.16
CA PHE A 88 -1.05 13.10 -4.95
C PHE A 88 -0.17 11.90 -5.32
N THR A 89 -0.71 10.68 -5.37
CA THR A 89 0.05 9.45 -5.68
C THR A 89 0.66 9.50 -7.08
N ASP A 90 0.06 10.25 -8.02
CA ASP A 90 0.63 10.46 -9.34
C ASP A 90 1.88 11.36 -9.31
N ARG A 91 2.04 12.19 -8.29
CA ARG A 91 3.15 13.14 -8.16
C ARG A 91 4.22 12.70 -7.17
N LEU A 92 3.87 11.89 -6.18
CA LEU A 92 4.77 11.44 -5.12
C LEU A 92 5.18 9.98 -5.33
N PRO A 93 6.43 9.63 -5.05
CA PRO A 93 6.87 8.25 -5.10
C PRO A 93 6.09 7.42 -4.06
N LYS A 94 5.41 6.36 -4.51
CA LYS A 94 4.57 5.47 -3.71
C LYS A 94 5.26 5.01 -2.41
N ARG A 95 6.55 4.68 -2.51
CA ARG A 95 7.38 4.25 -1.38
C ARG A 95 7.59 5.32 -0.31
N ALA A 96 7.72 6.59 -0.72
CA ALA A 96 7.84 7.69 0.23
C ALA A 96 6.52 7.91 0.98
N VAL A 97 5.39 7.81 0.29
CA VAL A 97 4.05 7.91 0.90
C VAL A 97 3.85 6.78 1.93
N MET A 98 4.22 5.54 1.59
CA MET A 98 4.17 4.40 2.52
C MET A 98 5.08 4.63 3.75
N LEU A 99 6.30 5.11 3.55
CA LEU A 99 7.23 5.39 4.65
C LEU A 99 6.69 6.49 5.58
N ILE A 100 6.14 7.57 5.02
CA ILE A 100 5.46 8.63 5.79
C ILE A 100 4.29 8.04 6.57
N GLY A 101 3.49 7.18 5.94
CA GLY A 101 2.41 6.46 6.60
C GLY A 101 2.88 5.62 7.79
N ILE A 102 3.98 4.87 7.65
CA ILE A 102 4.56 4.06 8.73
C ILE A 102 4.99 4.95 9.91
N VAL A 103 5.65 6.08 9.63
CA VAL A 103 6.08 7.03 10.67
C VAL A 103 4.87 7.66 11.37
N LEU A 104 3.86 8.09 10.61
CA LEU A 104 2.62 8.62 11.17
C LEU A 104 1.88 7.57 12.01
N CYS A 105 1.89 6.30 11.60
CA CYS A 105 1.28 5.21 12.33
C CYS A 105 1.95 5.03 13.71
N ALA A 106 3.28 5.04 13.77
CA ALA A 106 4.00 4.98 15.03
C ALA A 106 3.69 6.17 15.94
N ILE A 107 3.68 7.39 15.39
CA ILE A 107 3.30 8.60 16.13
C ILE A 107 1.86 8.48 16.64
N GLY A 108 0.92 8.09 15.79
CA GLY A 108 -0.48 7.90 16.16
C GLY A 108 -0.66 6.89 17.28
N MET A 109 0.10 5.78 17.28
CA MET A 109 0.07 4.78 18.36
C MET A 109 0.58 5.34 19.69
N PHE A 110 1.63 6.15 19.71
CA PHE A 110 2.09 6.83 20.92
C PHE A 110 1.05 7.80 21.50
N PHE A 111 0.33 8.52 20.62
CA PHE A 111 -0.74 9.43 21.06
C PHE A 111 -1.96 8.67 21.59
N VAL A 112 -2.42 7.63 20.89
CA VAL A 112 -3.57 6.81 21.34
C VAL A 112 -3.26 6.08 22.64
N GLY A 113 -2.04 5.53 22.77
CA GLY A 113 -1.56 4.91 24.00
C GLY A 113 -1.30 5.92 25.11
N THR A 114 -1.31 7.25 24.82
CA THR A 114 -0.86 8.29 25.77
C THR A 114 0.46 7.88 26.43
N SER A 115 1.47 7.70 25.58
CA SER A 115 2.75 7.04 25.91
C SER A 115 3.35 7.51 27.23
N LYS A 116 3.63 6.56 28.11
CA LYS A 116 4.37 6.83 29.35
C LYS A 116 5.84 7.12 29.02
N SER A 117 6.37 6.49 28.01
CA SER A 117 7.77 6.65 27.56
C SER A 117 8.05 8.07 27.09
N LEU A 118 7.05 8.74 26.52
CA LEU A 118 7.13 10.14 26.07
C LEU A 118 6.59 11.12 27.12
N GLY A 119 6.16 10.67 28.28
CA GLY A 119 5.61 11.51 29.34
C GLY A 119 4.27 12.17 28.97
N LEU A 120 3.51 11.58 28.05
CA LEU A 120 2.21 12.14 27.64
C LEU A 120 1.18 11.96 28.74
N GLU A 121 0.43 13.04 28.99
CA GLU A 121 -0.68 13.00 29.93
C GLU A 121 -1.81 12.13 29.40
N ASN A 122 -2.45 11.42 30.32
CA ASN A 122 -3.56 10.55 30.00
C ASN A 122 -4.85 11.39 29.79
N ASN A 123 -4.95 12.04 28.64
CA ASN A 123 -6.01 12.96 28.28
C ASN A 123 -6.80 12.45 27.08
N PRO A 124 -8.14 12.49 27.08
CA PRO A 124 -8.98 12.14 25.94
C PRO A 124 -8.65 12.87 24.63
N GLU A 125 -8.21 14.12 24.73
CA GLU A 125 -7.84 14.93 23.56
C GLU A 125 -6.62 14.36 22.83
N MET A 126 -5.64 13.85 23.58
CA MET A 126 -4.47 13.18 23.03
C MET A 126 -4.86 11.90 22.28
N ILE A 127 -5.78 11.13 22.86
CA ILE A 127 -6.29 9.89 22.25
C ILE A 127 -7.00 10.21 20.92
N LEU A 128 -7.88 11.23 20.90
CA LEU A 128 -8.57 11.65 19.70
C LEU A 128 -7.59 12.12 18.60
N THR A 129 -6.59 12.92 18.99
CA THR A 129 -5.53 13.34 18.08
C THR A 129 -4.78 12.15 17.49
N GLY A 130 -4.45 11.15 18.32
CA GLY A 130 -3.84 9.91 17.87
C GLY A 130 -4.71 9.13 16.88
N LEU A 131 -6.01 9.05 17.13
CA LEU A 131 -6.97 8.38 16.23
C LEU A 131 -7.07 9.08 14.86
N ILE A 132 -7.03 10.42 14.82
CA ILE A 132 -6.98 11.19 13.56
C ILE A 132 -5.71 10.85 12.78
N ILE A 133 -4.56 10.89 13.45
CA ILE A 133 -3.26 10.57 12.82
C ILE A 133 -3.27 9.13 12.30
N LEU A 134 -3.80 8.16 13.06
CA LEU A 134 -3.89 6.76 12.64
C LEU A 134 -4.75 6.59 11.40
N GLY A 135 -5.93 7.23 11.35
CA GLY A 135 -6.79 7.15 10.17
C GLY A 135 -6.08 7.64 8.89
N ALA A 136 -5.37 8.76 8.97
CA ALA A 136 -4.57 9.27 7.85
C ALA A 136 -3.40 8.33 7.51
N SER A 137 -2.74 7.76 8.52
CA SER A 137 -1.60 6.85 8.33
C SER A 137 -2.00 5.55 7.61
N TRP A 138 -3.15 4.97 7.96
CA TRP A 138 -3.65 3.74 7.30
C TRP A 138 -3.91 3.96 5.81
N GLY A 139 -4.44 5.14 5.42
CA GLY A 139 -4.56 5.54 4.03
C GLY A 139 -3.21 5.61 3.32
N ALA A 140 -2.25 6.31 3.94
CA ALA A 140 -0.91 6.47 3.37
C ALA A 140 -0.12 5.15 3.27
N MET A 141 -0.36 4.19 4.18
CA MET A 141 0.26 2.87 4.12
C MET A 141 -0.43 1.95 3.11
N GLY A 142 -1.78 1.85 3.13
CA GLY A 142 -2.52 0.82 2.43
C GLY A 142 -2.78 1.12 0.94
N ILE A 143 -3.12 2.39 0.60
CA ILE A 143 -3.50 2.74 -0.77
C ILE A 143 -2.38 2.53 -1.79
N PRO A 144 -1.11 2.91 -1.52
CA PRO A 144 -0.05 2.73 -2.50
C PRO A 144 0.48 1.30 -2.62
N VAL A 145 0.08 0.36 -1.73
CA VAL A 145 0.66 -0.99 -1.68
C VAL A 145 0.44 -1.75 -2.98
N MET A 146 -0.79 -1.82 -3.44
CA MET A 146 -1.12 -2.62 -4.62
C MET A 146 -0.41 -2.11 -5.89
N PRO A 147 -0.49 -0.81 -6.23
CA PRO A 147 0.26 -0.28 -7.36
C PRO A 147 1.78 -0.31 -7.20
N GLU A 148 2.31 -0.32 -5.96
CA GLU A 148 3.74 -0.51 -5.72
C GLU A 148 4.16 -1.97 -5.97
N MET A 149 3.31 -2.94 -5.61
CA MET A 149 3.58 -4.36 -5.87
C MET A 149 3.58 -4.67 -7.37
N GLN A 150 2.63 -4.12 -8.14
CA GLN A 150 2.57 -4.23 -9.59
C GLN A 150 3.84 -3.67 -10.23
N GLU A 151 4.18 -2.41 -9.91
CA GLU A 151 5.39 -1.76 -10.41
C GLU A 151 6.67 -2.51 -10.04
N ALA A 152 6.73 -3.11 -8.85
CA ALA A 152 7.88 -3.88 -8.40
C ALA A 152 8.12 -5.12 -9.27
N VAL A 153 7.07 -5.79 -9.73
CA VAL A 153 7.15 -6.95 -10.62
C VAL A 153 7.54 -6.52 -12.04
N GLU A 154 6.87 -5.50 -12.58
CA GLU A 154 7.16 -4.98 -13.91
C GLU A 154 8.62 -4.53 -14.05
N MET A 155 9.17 -3.87 -13.03
CA MET A 155 10.57 -3.41 -13.04
C MET A 155 11.60 -4.53 -12.85
N SER A 156 11.23 -5.63 -12.19
CA SER A 156 12.16 -6.71 -11.87
C SER A 156 12.22 -7.80 -12.95
N ASP A 157 11.06 -8.24 -13.41
CA ASP A 157 10.92 -9.38 -14.30
C ASP A 157 10.53 -9.00 -15.74
N GLY A 158 10.24 -7.70 -15.98
CA GLY A 158 9.77 -7.20 -17.28
C GLY A 158 8.35 -7.66 -17.62
N PRO A 159 7.85 -7.35 -18.83
CA PRO A 159 6.49 -7.68 -19.27
C PRO A 159 6.35 -9.16 -19.69
N GLN A 160 6.83 -10.10 -18.85
CA GLN A 160 6.75 -11.54 -19.14
C GLN A 160 5.41 -12.16 -18.74
N TYR A 161 4.66 -11.48 -17.88
CA TYR A 161 3.40 -11.97 -17.35
C TYR A 161 2.22 -11.37 -18.09
N ASP A 162 1.15 -12.14 -18.26
CA ASP A 162 -0.14 -11.59 -18.67
C ASP A 162 -0.61 -10.61 -17.59
N GLY A 163 -0.92 -9.35 -17.98
CA GLY A 163 -1.27 -8.30 -17.03
C GLY A 163 -2.49 -8.66 -16.18
N GLU A 164 -3.52 -9.29 -16.75
CA GLU A 164 -4.72 -9.70 -16.03
C GLU A 164 -4.44 -10.83 -15.02
N GLU A 165 -3.63 -11.81 -15.41
CA GLU A 165 -3.25 -12.91 -14.52
C GLU A 165 -2.40 -12.41 -13.35
N LEU A 166 -1.45 -11.51 -13.61
CA LEU A 166 -0.61 -10.87 -12.59
C LEU A 166 -1.45 -10.05 -11.62
N ASP A 167 -2.39 -9.24 -12.11
CA ASP A 167 -3.27 -8.41 -11.29
C ASP A 167 -4.17 -9.26 -10.39
N ASN A 168 -4.71 -10.35 -10.91
CA ASN A 168 -5.50 -11.30 -10.13
C ASN A 168 -4.66 -11.96 -9.03
N PHE A 169 -3.42 -12.33 -9.35
CA PHE A 169 -2.50 -12.94 -8.40
C PHE A 169 -2.09 -11.96 -7.28
N ILE A 170 -1.73 -10.72 -7.63
CA ILE A 170 -1.38 -9.66 -6.68
C ILE A 170 -2.57 -9.35 -5.78
N SER A 171 -3.78 -9.24 -6.35
CA SER A 171 -5.02 -9.03 -5.59
C SER A 171 -5.28 -10.15 -4.59
N GLY A 172 -5.05 -11.40 -4.98
CA GLY A 172 -5.16 -12.56 -4.08
C GLY A 172 -4.19 -12.47 -2.90
N LEU A 173 -2.92 -12.12 -3.14
CA LEU A 173 -1.93 -11.91 -2.08
C LEU A 173 -2.23 -10.70 -1.20
N PHE A 174 -2.78 -9.63 -1.77
CA PHE A 174 -3.23 -8.47 -1.02
C PHE A 174 -4.35 -8.85 -0.04
N VAL A 175 -5.36 -9.61 -0.50
CA VAL A 175 -6.44 -10.10 0.36
C VAL A 175 -5.91 -11.06 1.43
N LEU A 176 -4.97 -11.93 1.09
CA LEU A 176 -4.33 -12.85 2.05
C LEU A 176 -3.58 -12.06 3.15
N SER A 177 -2.81 -11.04 2.77
CA SER A 177 -2.08 -10.19 3.72
C SER A 177 -3.02 -9.36 4.61
N THR A 178 -4.16 -8.93 4.06
CA THR A 178 -5.23 -8.28 4.81
C THR A 178 -5.78 -9.22 5.87
N GLY A 179 -6.25 -10.42 5.50
CA GLY A 179 -6.79 -11.40 6.43
C GLY A 179 -5.79 -11.86 7.51
N ALA A 180 -4.51 -12.00 7.14
CA ALA A 180 -3.46 -12.28 8.10
C ALA A 180 -3.33 -11.16 9.14
N GLY A 181 -3.32 -9.90 8.72
CA GLY A 181 -3.24 -8.75 9.62
C GLY A 181 -4.47 -8.62 10.52
N GLU A 182 -5.67 -8.83 9.98
CA GLU A 182 -6.93 -8.83 10.72
C GLU A 182 -6.97 -9.91 11.81
N SER A 183 -6.35 -11.05 11.55
CA SER A 183 -6.28 -12.15 12.53
C SER A 183 -5.21 -11.90 13.60
N ILE A 184 -4.03 -11.43 13.21
CA ILE A 184 -2.89 -11.20 14.12
C ILE A 184 -3.16 -10.01 15.04
N GLY A 185 -3.77 -8.93 14.53
CA GLY A 185 -3.98 -7.67 15.24
C GLY A 185 -4.66 -7.84 16.59
N PRO A 186 -5.87 -8.41 16.66
CA PRO A 186 -6.59 -8.62 17.94
C PRO A 186 -5.86 -9.54 18.90
N ILE A 187 -5.21 -10.59 18.40
CA ILE A 187 -4.44 -11.53 19.22
C ILE A 187 -3.28 -10.81 19.89
N LEU A 188 -2.49 -10.07 19.08
CA LEU A 188 -1.35 -9.30 19.59
C LEU A 188 -1.79 -8.25 20.62
N SER A 189 -2.87 -7.53 20.32
CA SER A 189 -3.44 -6.53 21.21
C SER A 189 -3.86 -7.12 22.54
N SER A 190 -4.60 -8.24 22.53
CA SER A 190 -5.08 -8.88 23.75
C SER A 190 -3.93 -9.40 24.61
N VAL A 191 -2.95 -10.06 24.01
CA VAL A 191 -1.77 -10.57 24.74
C VAL A 191 -0.97 -9.44 25.38
N LEU A 192 -0.72 -8.36 24.65
CA LEU A 192 0.04 -7.22 25.19
C LEU A 192 -0.77 -6.47 26.23
N TYR A 193 -2.08 -6.32 26.04
CA TYR A 193 -2.96 -5.68 27.01
C TYR A 193 -3.01 -6.44 28.34
N ASP A 194 -3.14 -7.76 28.31
CA ASP A 194 -3.20 -8.60 29.52
C ASP A 194 -1.90 -8.56 30.32
N GLN A 195 -0.75 -8.43 29.66
CA GLN A 195 0.55 -8.43 30.33
C GLN A 195 0.99 -7.04 30.82
N PHE A 196 0.73 -6.00 30.05
CA PHE A 196 1.32 -4.68 30.24
C PHE A 196 0.28 -3.56 30.42
N GLY A 197 -1.00 -3.82 30.10
CA GLY A 197 -2.02 -2.80 30.03
C GLY A 197 -1.98 -2.00 28.72
N PHE A 198 -2.98 -1.13 28.51
CA PHE A 198 -3.20 -0.46 27.21
C PHE A 198 -2.06 0.46 26.78
N ARG A 199 -1.57 1.30 27.71
CA ARG A 199 -0.58 2.33 27.41
C ARG A 199 0.75 1.73 26.97
N GLU A 200 1.23 0.76 27.75
CA GLU A 200 2.47 0.05 27.45
C GLU A 200 2.34 -0.85 26.22
N ALA A 201 1.19 -1.48 26.03
CA ALA A 201 0.91 -2.29 24.84
C ALA A 201 0.98 -1.44 23.56
N ALA A 202 0.40 -0.24 23.58
CA ALA A 202 0.48 0.71 22.47
C ALA A 202 1.92 1.21 22.23
N ASP A 203 2.68 1.49 23.30
CA ASP A 203 4.10 1.86 23.20
C ASP A 203 4.94 0.76 22.55
N ILE A 204 4.79 -0.48 23.01
CA ILE A 204 5.50 -1.65 22.47
C ILE A 204 5.17 -1.79 20.96
N PHE A 205 3.90 -1.68 20.62
CA PHE A 205 3.50 -1.79 19.23
C PHE A 205 4.02 -0.63 18.38
N ALA A 206 4.04 0.60 18.90
CA ALA A 206 4.67 1.75 18.23
C ALA A 206 6.16 1.52 17.97
N PHE A 207 6.90 0.95 18.93
CA PHE A 207 8.31 0.58 18.73
C PHE A 207 8.48 -0.51 17.65
N ILE A 208 7.60 -1.50 17.59
CA ILE A 208 7.61 -2.50 16.51
C ILE A 208 7.43 -1.83 15.15
N ILE A 209 6.50 -0.86 15.02
CA ILE A 209 6.28 -0.10 13.79
C ILE A 209 7.52 0.72 13.43
N ILE A 210 8.19 1.36 14.39
CA ILE A 210 9.45 2.11 14.16
C ILE A 210 10.54 1.18 13.63
N VAL A 211 10.75 0.02 14.26
CA VAL A 211 11.73 -0.96 13.80
C VAL A 211 11.43 -1.42 12.39
N TYR A 212 10.15 -1.72 12.11
CA TYR A 212 9.73 -2.05 10.75
C TYR A 212 10.01 -0.90 9.77
N GLY A 213 9.70 0.34 10.14
CA GLY A 213 9.97 1.54 9.32
C GLY A 213 11.45 1.73 9.00
N LEU A 214 12.34 1.48 9.97
CA LEU A 214 13.78 1.50 9.75
C LEU A 214 14.22 0.41 8.77
N ILE A 215 13.73 -0.83 8.95
CA ILE A 215 14.00 -1.93 8.03
C ILE A 215 13.48 -1.59 6.62
N TYR A 216 12.26 -1.09 6.50
CA TYR A 216 11.67 -0.65 5.25
C TYR A 216 12.54 0.42 4.56
N PHE A 217 12.97 1.43 5.32
CA PHE A 217 13.83 2.51 4.81
C PHE A 217 15.17 1.98 4.26
N PHE A 218 15.84 1.07 4.97
CA PHE A 218 17.11 0.51 4.50
C PHE A 218 16.97 -0.39 3.28
N PHE A 219 15.89 -1.16 3.17
CA PHE A 219 15.72 -2.10 2.07
C PHE A 219 14.99 -1.52 0.86
N CYS A 220 14.03 -0.61 1.05
CA CYS A 220 13.20 -0.03 -0.01
C CYS A 220 13.44 1.46 -0.22
N GLY A 221 14.06 2.17 0.72
CA GLY A 221 14.22 3.62 0.78
C GLY A 221 15.42 4.18 0.05
N ASN A 222 16.07 3.45 -0.86
CA ASN A 222 17.25 3.96 -1.55
C ASN A 222 16.92 5.25 -2.32
N TYR A 223 17.49 6.38 -1.89
CA TYR A 223 17.16 7.74 -2.30
C TYR A 223 17.16 7.95 -3.82
N ARG A 224 18.07 7.29 -4.55
CA ARG A 224 18.09 7.33 -6.03
C ARG A 224 16.84 6.75 -6.68
N MET A 225 16.17 5.79 -6.05
CA MET A 225 14.94 5.20 -6.56
C MET A 225 13.71 6.10 -6.35
N PHE A 226 13.76 7.03 -5.38
CA PHE A 226 12.72 8.07 -5.23
C PHE A 226 12.72 9.05 -6.41
N MET A 227 13.87 9.29 -7.04
CA MET A 227 14.01 10.25 -8.15
C MET A 227 13.84 9.62 -9.55
N MET A 228 14.05 8.30 -9.72
CA MET A 228 13.96 7.65 -11.04
C MET A 228 12.52 7.49 -11.57
N HIS A 229 11.52 7.70 -10.74
CA HIS A 229 10.13 7.47 -11.11
C HIS A 229 9.57 8.52 -12.09
N GLU A 230 10.13 9.72 -12.10
CA GLU A 230 9.67 10.83 -12.95
C GLU A 230 9.98 10.59 -14.43
N ASN A 231 11.11 9.97 -14.74
CA ASN A 231 11.53 9.73 -16.14
C ASN A 231 10.88 8.50 -16.79
N ALA A 232 10.49 7.49 -16.02
CA ALA A 232 9.85 6.28 -16.55
C ALA A 232 8.38 6.52 -16.93
N ARG A 233 7.67 7.38 -16.21
CA ARG A 233 6.25 7.70 -16.50
C ARG A 233 6.04 8.46 -17.80
N HIS A 234 6.99 9.29 -18.21
CA HIS A 234 6.91 10.01 -19.48
C HIS A 234 7.06 9.08 -20.69
N LEU A 235 7.73 7.92 -20.52
CA LEU A 235 7.95 6.95 -21.60
C LEU A 235 6.84 5.88 -21.70
N THR A 236 6.08 5.62 -20.63
CA THR A 236 5.07 4.56 -20.58
C THR A 236 3.62 5.07 -20.50
N SER A 237 3.40 6.38 -20.50
CA SER A 237 2.05 6.95 -20.55
C SER A 237 1.34 6.51 -21.83
N PRO A 238 0.10 5.98 -21.76
CA PRO A 238 -0.70 5.63 -22.94
C PRO A 238 -0.87 6.81 -23.91
N ALA A 239 -0.79 8.03 -23.41
CA ALA A 239 -0.80 9.25 -24.23
C ALA A 239 0.52 9.44 -25.01
N SER A 240 1.67 9.10 -24.40
CA SER A 240 2.98 9.17 -25.05
C SER A 240 3.15 8.07 -26.10
N GLN A 241 2.66 6.85 -25.82
CA GLN A 241 2.65 5.75 -26.79
C GLN A 241 1.76 6.06 -28.01
N LYS A 242 0.60 6.68 -27.81
CA LYS A 242 -0.25 7.15 -28.91
C LYS A 242 0.40 8.28 -29.69
N HIS A 243 1.17 9.15 -29.04
CA HIS A 243 1.87 10.24 -29.74
C HIS A 243 3.03 9.71 -30.58
N VAL A 244 3.78 8.75 -30.04
CA VAL A 244 4.88 8.09 -30.78
C VAL A 244 4.34 7.28 -31.95
N ALA A 245 3.26 6.51 -31.75
CA ALA A 245 2.62 5.76 -32.84
C ALA A 245 2.04 6.68 -33.93
N PHE A 246 1.49 7.83 -33.55
CA PHE A 246 0.98 8.83 -34.49
C PHE A 246 2.10 9.54 -35.26
N GLU A 247 3.26 9.81 -34.62
CA GLU A 247 4.43 10.36 -35.31
C GLU A 247 5.05 9.35 -36.28
N GLU A 248 5.12 8.06 -35.90
CA GLU A 248 5.58 6.98 -36.78
C GLU A 248 4.66 6.80 -38.00
N GLU A 249 3.32 6.90 -37.83
CA GLU A 249 2.38 6.88 -38.96
C GLU A 249 2.56 8.10 -39.90
N LEU A 250 2.75 9.30 -39.34
CA LEU A 250 3.00 10.52 -40.12
C LEU A 250 4.32 10.48 -40.89
N ASP A 251 5.38 9.92 -40.31
CA ASP A 251 6.67 9.76 -40.95
C ASP A 251 6.62 8.67 -42.04
N ALA A 252 5.84 7.63 -41.89
CA ALA A 252 5.60 6.62 -42.91
C ALA A 252 4.80 7.18 -44.09
N GLU A 253 3.78 8.02 -43.84
CA GLU A 253 2.97 8.66 -44.90
C GLU A 253 3.75 9.72 -45.66
N ASN A 254 4.70 10.42 -45.02
CA ASN A 254 5.59 11.38 -45.66
C ASN A 254 6.71 10.73 -46.48
N ASN A 255 7.12 9.51 -46.19
CA ASN A 255 8.14 8.78 -46.94
C ASN A 255 7.59 8.04 -48.17
N ASP A 256 6.28 7.83 -48.24
CA ASP A 256 5.61 7.17 -49.39
C ASP A 256 5.01 8.17 -50.40
N ALA A 257 5.24 9.47 -50.22
CA ALA A 257 4.85 10.49 -51.22
C ALA A 257 5.90 10.59 -52.32
N PRO A 258 5.49 10.43 -53.61
CA PRO A 258 6.39 10.38 -54.76
C PRO A 258 7.07 11.72 -55.11
#